data_3d787e3edd97203b6037db6d77780e97
#
_entry.id   3d787e3edd97203b6037db6d77780e97
#
_cell.length_a   1.000
_cell.length_b   1.000
_cell.length_c   1.000
_cell.angle_alpha   90.00
_cell.angle_beta   90.00
_cell.angle_gamma   90.00
#
_symmetry.space_group_name_H-M   'P 1'
#
loop_
_entity.id
_entity.type
_entity.pdbx_description
1 polymer ?
#
loop_
_entity_poly.entity_id
_entity_poly.type
_entity_poly.pdbx_seq_one_letter_code
_entity_poly.pdbx_strand_id
1 'polypeptide(L)'
;SSKLAVESILKDYSRAYDINCVALRYFNVSGYDVEAESKQIRYQPNKLIDIIIDTAHKNQTFKIFGNTHPTKDGTCVRDYVHVMDVAEANIKALNYCRDNKKYEVFNIGSSVPTTNMEIINEVQRHLGKINTEIADARNELSYSLSDITKAKEILDWTPTKSSIDKIVASAVKWYNMTHKKEIQ
;
A
#
# COMPACT_ATOMS: atom_id res chain seq x y z
N SER A 1 -18.34 -6.96 -5.96
CA SER A 1 -17.53 -5.87 -6.52
C SER A 1 -17.01 -6.24 -7.91
N SER A 2 -16.70 -5.26 -8.75
CA SER A 2 -16.17 -5.47 -10.12
C SER A 2 -14.89 -6.33 -10.13
N LYS A 3 -14.01 -6.16 -9.16
CA LYS A 3 -12.77 -6.96 -9.04
C LYS A 3 -13.05 -8.45 -8.79
N LEU A 4 -14.05 -8.78 -7.99
CA LEU A 4 -14.45 -10.16 -7.76
C LEU A 4 -15.05 -10.80 -9.02
N ALA A 5 -15.81 -10.05 -9.80
CA ALA A 5 -16.32 -10.50 -11.09
C ALA A 5 -15.19 -10.82 -12.06
N VAL A 6 -14.14 -9.98 -12.12
CA VAL A 6 -12.94 -10.25 -12.95
C VAL A 6 -12.24 -11.53 -12.51
N GLU A 7 -12.06 -11.77 -11.20
CA GLU A 7 -11.47 -13.02 -10.73
C GLU A 7 -12.28 -14.26 -11.14
N SER A 8 -13.62 -14.19 -11.10
CA SER A 8 -14.49 -15.27 -11.56
C SER A 8 -14.33 -15.53 -13.05
N ILE A 9 -14.31 -14.46 -13.86
CA ILE A 9 -14.09 -14.56 -15.31
C ILE A 9 -12.73 -15.20 -15.60
N LEU A 10 -11.65 -14.74 -14.94
CA LEU A 10 -10.31 -15.29 -15.15
C LEU A 10 -10.23 -16.77 -14.80
N LYS A 11 -10.92 -17.21 -13.74
CA LYS A 11 -11.01 -18.62 -13.36
C LYS A 11 -11.70 -19.46 -14.44
N ASP A 12 -12.78 -18.95 -15.01
CA ASP A 12 -13.51 -19.66 -16.06
C ASP A 12 -12.70 -19.71 -17.37
N TYR A 13 -12.04 -18.61 -17.75
CA TYR A 13 -11.15 -18.57 -18.89
C TYR A 13 -9.95 -19.51 -18.73
N SER A 14 -9.35 -19.55 -17.55
CA SER A 14 -8.25 -20.48 -17.26
C SER A 14 -8.67 -21.94 -17.51
N ARG A 15 -9.90 -22.30 -17.13
CA ARG A 15 -10.44 -23.65 -17.34
C ARG A 15 -10.79 -23.94 -18.80
N ALA A 16 -11.43 -22.96 -19.47
CA ALA A 16 -11.95 -23.15 -20.83
C ALA A 16 -10.88 -23.16 -21.91
N TYR A 17 -9.80 -22.37 -21.71
CA TYR A 17 -8.79 -22.12 -22.74
C TYR A 17 -7.39 -22.57 -22.33
N ASP A 18 -7.24 -23.32 -21.25
CA ASP A 18 -5.94 -23.78 -20.69
C ASP A 18 -4.93 -22.63 -20.50
N ILE A 19 -5.44 -21.46 -20.05
CA ILE A 19 -4.63 -20.27 -19.80
C ILE A 19 -4.15 -20.27 -18.36
N ASN A 20 -2.84 -20.10 -18.14
CA ASN A 20 -2.29 -19.89 -16.81
C ASN A 20 -2.64 -18.48 -16.33
N CYS A 21 -3.16 -18.37 -15.12
CA CYS A 21 -3.58 -17.08 -14.59
C CYS A 21 -3.32 -16.97 -13.07
N VAL A 22 -2.71 -15.87 -12.67
CA VAL A 22 -2.52 -15.52 -11.25
C VAL A 22 -3.14 -14.16 -10.99
N ALA A 23 -4.06 -14.09 -10.02
CA ALA A 23 -4.63 -12.86 -9.52
C ALA A 23 -3.92 -12.43 -8.22
N LEU A 24 -3.37 -11.22 -8.20
CA LEU A 24 -2.74 -10.64 -7.01
C LEU A 24 -3.68 -9.60 -6.39
N ARG A 25 -4.06 -9.81 -5.14
CA ARG A 25 -4.89 -8.90 -4.36
C ARG A 25 -3.99 -8.00 -3.52
N TYR A 26 -3.71 -6.79 -4.02
CA TYR A 26 -2.90 -5.81 -3.30
C TYR A 26 -3.70 -5.15 -2.18
N PHE A 27 -3.06 -5.05 -1.01
CA PHE A 27 -3.53 -4.20 0.08
C PHE A 27 -3.09 -2.75 -0.15
N ASN A 28 -2.81 -1.96 0.86
CA ASN A 28 -2.51 -0.54 0.66
C ASN A 28 -1.08 -0.36 0.16
N VAL A 29 -0.90 -0.38 -1.16
CA VAL A 29 0.42 -0.16 -1.79
C VAL A 29 0.86 1.27 -1.56
N SER A 30 2.04 1.46 -0.96
CA SER A 30 2.61 2.75 -0.59
C SER A 30 4.14 2.75 -0.73
N GLY A 31 4.76 3.92 -0.51
CA GLY A 31 6.19 4.09 -0.72
C GLY A 31 6.57 4.21 -2.20
N TYR A 32 7.84 4.49 -2.44
CA TYR A 32 8.38 4.79 -3.77
C TYR A 32 9.74 4.11 -3.98
N ASP A 33 10.03 3.75 -5.22
CA ASP A 33 11.38 3.39 -5.63
C ASP A 33 12.19 4.68 -5.86
N VAL A 34 12.95 5.05 -4.84
CA VAL A 34 13.75 6.29 -4.85
C VAL A 34 15.09 6.14 -5.59
N GLU A 35 15.45 4.93 -5.94
CA GLU A 35 16.67 4.60 -6.71
C GLU A 35 16.37 4.44 -8.21
N ALA A 36 15.08 4.39 -8.59
CA ALA A 36 14.69 4.26 -9.99
C ALA A 36 15.19 5.44 -10.83
N GLU A 37 15.78 5.16 -11.97
CA GLU A 37 16.25 6.16 -12.93
C GLU A 37 15.10 6.94 -13.58
N SER A 38 13.90 6.33 -13.67
CA SER A 38 12.72 6.96 -14.26
C SER A 38 12.08 7.96 -13.31
N LYS A 39 12.48 9.22 -13.42
CA LYS A 39 11.95 10.35 -12.63
C LYS A 39 10.63 10.92 -13.17
N GLN A 40 9.87 10.16 -13.94
CA GLN A 40 8.72 10.66 -14.70
C GLN A 40 7.38 10.58 -13.97
N ILE A 41 7.30 10.01 -12.77
CA ILE A 41 6.04 9.91 -12.04
C ILE A 41 5.77 11.25 -11.35
N ARG A 42 4.72 11.95 -11.79
CA ARG A 42 4.21 13.12 -11.08
C ARG A 42 3.77 12.72 -9.68
N TYR A 43 4.24 13.46 -8.69
CA TYR A 43 3.71 13.34 -7.33
C TYR A 43 2.24 13.82 -7.34
N GLN A 44 1.33 12.91 -6.98
CA GLN A 44 -0.09 13.23 -6.82
C GLN A 44 -0.53 12.70 -5.45
N PRO A 45 -0.76 13.56 -4.46
CA PRO A 45 -1.14 13.13 -3.12
C PRO A 45 -2.60 12.64 -3.10
N ASN A 46 -2.82 11.38 -3.48
CA ASN A 46 -4.14 10.75 -3.47
C ASN A 46 -4.24 9.56 -2.50
N LYS A 47 -3.14 9.21 -1.83
CA LYS A 47 -3.06 8.17 -0.81
C LYS A 47 -2.77 8.77 0.55
N LEU A 48 -3.17 8.10 1.62
CA LEU A 48 -3.11 8.61 2.98
C LEU A 48 -1.72 9.18 3.33
N ILE A 49 -0.65 8.40 3.15
CA ILE A 49 0.73 8.80 3.48
C ILE A 49 1.13 10.05 2.69
N ASP A 50 0.85 10.08 1.39
CA ASP A 50 1.18 11.21 0.52
C ASP A 50 0.42 12.47 0.92
N ILE A 51 -0.87 12.33 1.28
CA ILE A 51 -1.69 13.45 1.74
C ILE A 51 -1.15 14.01 3.06
N ILE A 52 -0.74 13.16 4.00
CA ILE A 52 -0.17 13.60 5.28
C ILE A 52 1.14 14.38 5.03
N ILE A 53 2.03 13.86 4.17
CA ILE A 53 3.30 14.50 3.83
C ILE A 53 3.06 15.86 3.16
N ASP A 54 2.17 15.91 2.16
CA ASP A 54 1.83 17.15 1.45
C ASP A 54 1.21 18.19 2.39
N THR A 55 0.30 17.77 3.26
CA THR A 55 -0.33 18.61 4.29
C THR A 55 0.71 19.19 5.26
N ALA A 56 1.66 18.35 5.70
CA ALA A 56 2.74 18.77 6.58
C ALA A 56 3.64 19.84 5.93
N HIS A 57 4.07 19.62 4.69
CA HIS A 57 4.90 20.58 3.95
C HIS A 57 4.19 21.91 3.68
N LYS A 58 2.88 21.89 3.52
CA LYS A 58 2.04 23.08 3.32
C LYS A 58 1.65 23.78 4.63
N ASN A 59 2.10 23.27 5.79
CA ASN A 59 1.69 23.75 7.12
C ASN A 59 0.15 23.80 7.31
N GLN A 60 -0.56 22.88 6.68
CA GLN A 60 -2.01 22.74 6.79
C GLN A 60 -2.40 21.78 7.91
N THR A 61 -3.69 21.75 8.27
CA THR A 61 -4.24 20.82 9.27
C THR A 61 -4.70 19.55 8.58
N PHE A 62 -4.18 18.40 9.04
CA PHE A 62 -4.61 17.09 8.53
C PHE A 62 -5.87 16.62 9.27
N LYS A 63 -6.90 16.19 8.51
CA LYS A 63 -8.17 15.69 9.06
C LYS A 63 -8.11 14.18 9.29
N ILE A 64 -8.34 13.78 10.55
CA ILE A 64 -8.48 12.38 10.95
C ILE A 64 -9.97 12.05 10.96
N PHE A 65 -10.43 11.18 10.06
CA PHE A 65 -11.84 10.83 9.93
C PHE A 65 -12.23 9.74 10.92
N GLY A 66 -12.74 10.17 12.09
CA GLY A 66 -13.14 9.29 13.19
C GLY A 66 -11.97 8.83 14.07
N ASN A 67 -12.25 8.73 15.36
CA ASN A 67 -11.33 8.25 16.40
C ASN A 67 -12.00 7.31 17.40
N THR A 68 -13.14 6.72 17.01
CA THR A 68 -13.97 5.87 17.89
C THR A 68 -14.09 4.44 17.37
N HIS A 69 -13.25 4.05 16.41
CA HIS A 69 -13.19 2.66 15.95
C HIS A 69 -12.68 1.73 17.05
N PRO A 70 -13.11 0.45 17.09
CA PRO A 70 -12.67 -0.53 18.08
C PRO A 70 -11.22 -1.01 17.79
N THR A 71 -10.29 -0.08 17.84
CA THR A 71 -8.85 -0.26 17.60
C THR A 71 -8.05 0.34 18.74
N LYS A 72 -6.75 0.13 18.79
CA LYS A 72 -5.91 0.55 19.92
C LYS A 72 -5.87 2.09 20.16
N ASP A 73 -6.11 2.89 19.13
CA ASP A 73 -6.07 4.36 19.20
C ASP A 73 -7.33 5.01 18.62
N GLY A 74 -8.35 4.22 18.33
CA GLY A 74 -9.63 4.68 17.78
C GLY A 74 -9.62 4.98 16.30
N THR A 75 -8.46 4.92 15.60
CA THR A 75 -8.38 5.13 14.16
C THR A 75 -8.37 3.82 13.39
N CYS A 76 -8.66 3.87 12.08
CA CYS A 76 -8.71 2.67 11.26
C CYS A 76 -7.35 1.97 11.17
N VAL A 77 -7.39 0.63 11.15
CA VAL A 77 -6.23 -0.25 10.89
C VAL A 77 -6.22 -0.68 9.45
N ARG A 78 -5.07 -0.58 8.79
CA ARG A 78 -4.84 -1.05 7.43
C ARG A 78 -3.53 -1.82 7.36
N ASP A 79 -3.40 -2.58 6.28
CA ASP A 79 -2.19 -3.28 5.89
C ASP A 79 -1.48 -2.49 4.78
N TYR A 80 -0.26 -2.06 5.02
CA TYR A 80 0.55 -1.31 4.06
C TYR A 80 1.67 -2.18 3.51
N VAL A 81 1.82 -2.19 2.20
CA VAL A 81 2.87 -2.92 1.50
C VAL A 81 3.67 -1.97 0.62
N HIS A 82 5.00 -2.09 0.64
CA HIS A 82 5.88 -1.24 -0.16
C HIS A 82 5.77 -1.59 -1.65
N VAL A 83 5.78 -0.58 -2.53
CA VAL A 83 5.68 -0.78 -3.98
C VAL A 83 6.74 -1.74 -4.52
N MET A 84 7.94 -1.75 -3.97
CA MET A 84 9.02 -2.66 -4.37
C MET A 84 8.76 -4.11 -3.99
N ASP A 85 8.15 -4.37 -2.81
CA ASP A 85 7.73 -5.72 -2.43
C ASP A 85 6.59 -6.21 -3.35
N VAL A 86 5.70 -5.30 -3.78
CA VAL A 86 4.67 -5.61 -4.78
C VAL A 86 5.30 -5.95 -6.14
N ALA A 87 6.31 -5.20 -6.58
CA ALA A 87 7.02 -5.49 -7.82
C ALA A 87 7.68 -6.88 -7.79
N GLU A 88 8.33 -7.23 -6.67
CA GLU A 88 8.89 -8.56 -6.46
C GLU A 88 7.81 -9.65 -6.50
N ALA A 89 6.66 -9.43 -5.83
CA ALA A 89 5.54 -10.36 -5.86
C ALA A 89 5.04 -10.62 -7.29
N ASN A 90 4.98 -9.58 -8.15
CA ASN A 90 4.60 -9.75 -9.55
C ASN A 90 5.59 -10.64 -10.31
N ILE A 91 6.90 -10.45 -10.11
CA ILE A 91 7.93 -11.29 -10.76
C ILE A 91 7.78 -12.75 -10.32
N LYS A 92 7.64 -12.99 -9.01
CA LYS A 92 7.46 -14.35 -8.47
C LYS A 92 6.16 -15.00 -8.96
N ALA A 93 5.07 -14.23 -9.01
CA ALA A 93 3.79 -14.69 -9.56
C ALA A 93 3.87 -15.01 -11.05
N LEU A 94 4.59 -14.23 -11.84
CA LEU A 94 4.82 -14.49 -13.26
C LEU A 94 5.59 -15.79 -13.48
N ASN A 95 6.65 -16.03 -12.70
CA ASN A 95 7.42 -17.27 -12.76
C ASN A 95 6.54 -18.48 -12.37
N TYR A 96 5.79 -18.36 -11.28
CA TYR A 96 4.84 -19.39 -10.87
C TYR A 96 3.80 -19.68 -11.96
N CYS A 97 3.22 -18.64 -12.56
CA CYS A 97 2.20 -18.74 -13.59
C CYS A 97 2.73 -19.44 -14.84
N ARG A 98 4.00 -19.27 -15.19
CA ARG A 98 4.64 -19.92 -16.34
C ARG A 98 4.75 -21.44 -16.17
N ASP A 99 5.05 -21.87 -14.93
CA ASP A 99 5.36 -23.28 -14.64
C ASP A 99 4.13 -24.08 -14.16
N ASN A 100 3.03 -23.40 -13.83
CA ASN A 100 1.84 -24.02 -13.25
C ASN A 100 0.58 -23.67 -14.04
N LYS A 101 -0.01 -24.68 -14.68
CA LYS A 101 -1.28 -24.57 -15.42
C LYS A 101 -2.48 -24.52 -14.48
N LYS A 102 -2.71 -23.37 -13.83
CA LYS A 102 -3.80 -23.19 -12.86
C LYS A 102 -4.22 -21.72 -12.79
N TYR A 103 -5.45 -21.54 -12.31
CA TYR A 103 -5.88 -20.26 -11.76
C TYR A 103 -5.53 -20.22 -10.27
N GLU A 104 -4.77 -19.21 -9.86
CA GLU A 104 -4.42 -19.00 -8.45
C GLU A 104 -4.63 -17.56 -8.02
N VAL A 105 -4.88 -17.36 -6.72
CA VAL A 105 -5.08 -16.03 -6.11
C VAL A 105 -4.17 -15.90 -4.90
N PHE A 106 -3.45 -14.78 -4.80
CA PHE A 106 -2.59 -14.46 -3.67
C PHE A 106 -2.90 -13.07 -3.11
N ASN A 107 -2.96 -12.96 -1.79
CA ASN A 107 -2.97 -11.67 -1.11
C ASN A 107 -1.54 -11.15 -0.99
N ILE A 108 -1.34 -9.89 -1.31
CA ILE A 108 -0.05 -9.19 -1.26
C ILE A 108 -0.18 -7.99 -0.33
N GLY A 109 0.31 -8.15 0.87
CA GLY A 109 0.32 -7.18 1.96
C GLY A 109 1.53 -7.40 2.86
N SER A 110 1.61 -6.73 3.99
CA SER A 110 2.66 -6.93 4.99
C SER A 110 2.25 -7.89 6.10
N SER A 111 0.95 -8.10 6.31
CA SER A 111 0.35 -8.72 7.48
C SER A 111 0.66 -7.98 8.81
N VAL A 112 1.05 -6.71 8.72
CA VAL A 112 1.32 -5.86 9.89
C VAL A 112 0.20 -4.85 10.05
N PRO A 113 -0.58 -4.92 11.14
CA PRO A 113 -1.65 -3.98 11.39
C PRO A 113 -1.07 -2.60 11.73
N THR A 114 -1.41 -1.58 10.94
CA THR A 114 -0.94 -0.21 11.13
C THR A 114 -2.14 0.73 11.22
N THR A 115 -2.21 1.54 12.28
CA THR A 115 -3.27 2.55 12.45
C THR A 115 -2.94 3.84 11.71
N ASN A 116 -3.97 4.67 11.46
CA ASN A 116 -3.74 5.99 10.87
C ASN A 116 -2.87 6.88 11.77
N MET A 117 -3.03 6.78 13.10
CA MET A 117 -2.19 7.53 14.06
C MET A 117 -0.74 7.09 14.03
N GLU A 118 -0.45 5.79 13.87
CA GLU A 118 0.93 5.31 13.71
C GLU A 118 1.60 5.90 12.48
N ILE A 119 0.86 6.03 11.37
CA ILE A 119 1.37 6.68 10.15
C ILE A 119 1.65 8.16 10.40
N ILE A 120 0.73 8.87 11.03
CA ILE A 120 0.92 10.30 11.37
C ILE A 120 2.16 10.46 12.25
N ASN A 121 2.29 9.65 13.28
CA ASN A 121 3.45 9.68 14.19
C ASN A 121 4.75 9.38 13.45
N GLU A 122 4.75 8.44 12.50
CA GLU A 122 5.94 8.13 11.71
C GLU A 122 6.30 9.28 10.78
N VAL A 123 5.34 9.92 10.11
CA VAL A 123 5.60 11.11 9.28
C VAL A 123 6.12 12.27 10.15
N GLN A 124 5.60 12.45 11.38
CA GLN A 124 6.10 13.46 12.32
C GLN A 124 7.56 13.25 12.74
N ARG A 125 8.07 12.01 12.77
CA ARG A 125 9.50 11.74 13.01
C ARG A 125 10.41 12.32 11.92
N HIS A 126 9.91 12.40 10.69
CA HIS A 126 10.66 12.93 9.56
C HIS A 126 10.48 14.44 9.33
N LEU A 127 9.28 14.97 9.56
CA LEU A 127 8.90 16.32 9.16
C LEU A 127 8.59 17.26 10.34
N GLY A 128 8.64 16.75 11.57
CA GLY A 128 8.23 17.51 12.75
C GLY A 128 6.72 17.46 12.96
N LYS A 129 6.24 18.30 13.90
CA LYS A 129 4.84 18.31 14.33
C LYS A 129 3.89 18.62 13.19
N ILE A 130 2.84 17.82 13.05
CA ILE A 130 1.74 18.01 12.11
C ILE A 130 0.49 18.45 12.87
N ASN A 131 -0.15 19.52 12.43
CA ASN A 131 -1.43 19.94 12.97
C ASN A 131 -2.50 18.94 12.53
N THR A 132 -3.27 18.42 13.49
CA THR A 132 -4.34 17.45 13.22
C THR A 132 -5.64 17.90 13.84
N GLU A 133 -6.76 17.57 13.21
CA GLU A 133 -8.11 17.72 13.77
C GLU A 133 -8.93 16.45 13.55
N ILE A 134 -9.84 16.15 14.46
CA ILE A 134 -10.78 15.03 14.30
C ILE A 134 -11.97 15.55 13.51
N ALA A 135 -12.31 14.82 12.44
CA ALA A 135 -13.50 15.04 11.62
C ALA A 135 -14.48 13.86 11.78
N ASP A 136 -15.68 14.02 11.27
CA ASP A 136 -16.70 12.96 11.29
C ASP A 136 -16.20 11.67 10.68
N ALA A 137 -16.54 10.55 11.34
CA ALA A 137 -16.15 9.23 10.86
C ALA A 137 -16.77 8.94 9.48
N ARG A 138 -15.97 8.33 8.60
CA ARG A 138 -16.47 7.81 7.31
C ARG A 138 -17.04 6.41 7.50
N ASN A 139 -17.98 6.05 6.63
CA ASN A 139 -18.48 4.67 6.58
C ASN A 139 -17.44 3.76 5.91
N GLU A 140 -16.48 3.27 6.72
CA GLU A 140 -15.40 2.40 6.27
C GLU A 140 -15.12 1.29 7.29
N LEU A 141 -14.44 0.24 6.83
CA LEU A 141 -14.03 -0.84 7.71
C LEU A 141 -13.02 -0.32 8.76
N SER A 142 -13.26 -0.62 10.03
CA SER A 142 -12.33 -0.29 11.11
C SER A 142 -11.01 -1.07 11.04
N TYR A 143 -11.04 -2.27 10.45
CA TYR A 143 -9.90 -3.18 10.41
C TYR A 143 -9.81 -3.94 9.10
N SER A 144 -8.65 -3.90 8.43
CA SER A 144 -8.36 -4.66 7.21
C SER A 144 -6.90 -5.10 7.21
N LEU A 145 -6.68 -6.41 7.25
CA LEU A 145 -5.35 -7.04 7.29
C LEU A 145 -5.30 -8.20 6.31
N SER A 146 -4.16 -8.39 5.64
CA SER A 146 -3.94 -9.52 4.76
C SER A 146 -3.50 -10.77 5.52
N ASP A 147 -3.92 -11.93 5.02
CA ASP A 147 -3.21 -13.18 5.26
C ASP A 147 -2.38 -13.50 4.01
N ILE A 148 -1.05 -13.48 4.17
CA ILE A 148 -0.07 -13.71 3.11
C ILE A 148 0.58 -15.11 3.20
N THR A 149 0.06 -16.00 4.04
CA THR A 149 0.61 -17.34 4.25
C THR A 149 0.77 -18.09 2.92
N LYS A 150 -0.26 -18.06 2.08
CA LYS A 150 -0.22 -18.69 0.76
C LYS A 150 0.86 -18.10 -0.17
N ALA A 151 1.07 -16.78 -0.13
CA ALA A 151 2.12 -16.14 -0.93
C ALA A 151 3.52 -16.53 -0.43
N LYS A 152 3.71 -16.66 0.88
CA LYS A 152 4.96 -17.14 1.46
C LYS A 152 5.26 -18.58 1.06
N GLU A 153 4.30 -19.48 1.22
CA GLU A 153 4.51 -20.92 1.00
C GLU A 153 4.64 -21.30 -0.48
N ILE A 154 3.88 -20.67 -1.35
CA ILE A 154 3.79 -21.06 -2.76
C ILE A 154 4.68 -20.21 -3.66
N LEU A 155 4.73 -18.88 -3.44
CA LEU A 155 5.57 -17.98 -4.25
C LEU A 155 6.95 -17.78 -3.65
N ASP A 156 7.23 -18.31 -2.45
CA ASP A 156 8.44 -17.97 -1.68
C ASP A 156 8.62 -16.45 -1.57
N TRP A 157 7.50 -15.73 -1.35
CA TRP A 157 7.49 -14.28 -1.27
C TRP A 157 7.22 -13.79 0.15
N THR A 158 8.08 -12.91 0.63
CA THR A 158 7.95 -12.24 1.93
C THR A 158 8.28 -10.77 1.77
N PRO A 159 7.44 -9.84 2.27
CA PRO A 159 7.73 -8.41 2.21
C PRO A 159 8.94 -8.05 3.07
N THR A 160 9.94 -7.38 2.50
CA THR A 160 11.19 -7.00 3.19
C THR A 160 11.34 -5.48 3.37
N LYS A 161 10.53 -4.71 2.63
CA LYS A 161 10.57 -3.25 2.61
C LYS A 161 9.29 -2.61 3.16
N SER A 162 8.34 -3.43 3.64
CA SER A 162 6.98 -2.99 4.01
C SER A 162 6.83 -2.59 5.48
N SER A 163 7.90 -2.36 6.23
CA SER A 163 7.78 -1.71 7.53
C SER A 163 7.40 -0.24 7.34
N ILE A 164 6.58 0.32 8.26
CA ILE A 164 6.01 1.66 8.07
C ILE A 164 7.10 2.75 8.03
N ASP A 165 8.18 2.58 8.76
CA ASP A 165 9.35 3.46 8.73
C ASP A 165 9.97 3.53 7.33
N LYS A 166 10.19 2.38 6.67
CA LYS A 166 10.74 2.32 5.31
C LYS A 166 9.78 2.93 4.27
N ILE A 167 8.49 2.62 4.40
CA ILE A 167 7.46 3.16 3.50
C ILE A 167 7.43 4.69 3.61
N VAL A 168 7.35 5.24 4.83
CA VAL A 168 7.30 6.69 5.06
C VAL A 168 8.60 7.34 4.63
N ALA A 169 9.76 6.78 5.00
CA ALA A 169 11.07 7.32 4.59
C ALA A 169 11.20 7.44 3.06
N SER A 170 10.76 6.43 2.31
CA SER A 170 10.80 6.46 0.85
C SER A 170 9.84 7.52 0.28
N ALA A 171 8.65 7.68 0.88
CA ALA A 171 7.66 8.67 0.44
C ALA A 171 8.14 10.11 0.72
N VAL A 172 8.73 10.39 1.88
CA VAL A 172 9.32 11.69 2.22
C VAL A 172 10.51 12.00 1.29
N LYS A 173 11.40 11.02 1.06
CA LYS A 173 12.53 11.20 0.13
C LYS A 173 12.01 11.53 -1.27
N TRP A 174 11.01 10.81 -1.75
CA TRP A 174 10.38 11.05 -3.07
C TRP A 174 9.75 12.44 -3.16
N TYR A 175 9.00 12.86 -2.15
CA TYR A 175 8.42 14.19 -2.09
C TYR A 175 9.50 15.27 -2.26
N ASN A 176 10.58 15.18 -1.47
CA ASN A 176 11.68 16.12 -1.51
C ASN A 176 12.40 16.16 -2.88
N MET A 177 12.54 14.98 -3.54
CA MET A 177 13.17 14.89 -4.87
C MET A 177 12.31 15.56 -5.97
N THR A 178 10.99 15.44 -5.88
CA THR A 178 10.06 15.96 -6.91
C THR A 178 9.80 17.45 -6.75
N HIS A 179 9.78 17.98 -5.52
CA HIS A 179 9.50 19.41 -5.25
C HIS A 179 10.75 20.31 -5.24
N LYS A 180 11.96 19.75 -5.08
CA LYS A 180 13.20 20.54 -5.24
C LYS A 180 13.43 21.06 -6.66
N LYS A 181 12.71 20.56 -7.66
CA LYS A 181 12.84 20.99 -9.06
C LYS A 181 11.96 22.18 -9.44
N GLU A 182 11.01 22.59 -8.58
CA GLU A 182 10.13 23.73 -8.84
C GLU A 182 10.72 25.09 -8.36
N ILE A 183 11.90 25.06 -7.72
CA ILE A 183 12.55 26.26 -7.12
C ILE A 183 13.76 26.74 -7.94
N GLN A 184 14.04 26.12 -9.08
CA GLN A 184 15.05 26.58 -10.06
C GLN A 184 14.38 27.02 -11.36
#